data_12acb4ddbbfb2bc209fee362cf913323
#
_entry.id   12acb4ddbbfb2bc209fee362cf913323
#
_cell.length_a   1.000
_cell.length_b   1.000
_cell.length_c   1.000
_cell.angle_alpha   90.00
_cell.angle_beta   90.00
_cell.angle_gamma   90.00
#
_symmetry.space_group_name_H-M   'P 1'
#
loop_
_entity.id
_entity.type
_entity.pdbx_description
1 polymer ?
#
loop_
_entity_poly.entity_id
_entity_poly.type
_entity_poly.pdbx_seq_one_letter_code
_entity_poly.pdbx_strand_id
1 'polypeptide(L)' 'MIRLRVLDILEERNLSKYWLYTRLGLSYQNFNKMVNNETQSIRYENIEKLCVILQCSPTDLFEISTIENLD' A
#
# COMPACT_ATOMS: atom_id res chain seq x y z
N MET A 1 -13.42 5.92 -4.52
CA MET A 1 -12.42 4.89 -4.86
C MET A 1 -11.37 4.82 -3.76
N ILE A 2 -10.99 3.61 -3.39
CA ILE A 2 -10.00 3.41 -2.34
C ILE A 2 -8.71 2.92 -2.99
N ARG A 3 -7.56 3.39 -2.47
CA ARG A 3 -6.28 2.94 -2.98
C ARG A 3 -5.26 2.94 -1.86
N LEU A 4 -4.19 2.17 -2.07
CA LEU A 4 -3.07 2.12 -1.15
C LEU A 4 -2.14 3.30 -1.45
N ARG A 5 -1.60 3.88 -0.37
CA ARG A 5 -0.63 4.96 -0.49
C ARG A 5 0.80 4.46 -0.30
N VAL A 6 1.05 3.18 -0.60
CA VAL A 6 2.35 2.59 -0.32
C VAL A 6 3.47 3.33 -1.03
N LEU A 7 3.30 3.62 -2.33
CA LEU A 7 4.33 4.33 -3.07
C LEU A 7 4.54 5.74 -2.54
N ASP A 8 3.45 6.40 -2.13
CA ASP A 8 3.56 7.73 -1.54
C ASP A 8 4.36 7.68 -0.25
N ILE A 9 4.07 6.68 0.59
CA ILE A 9 4.77 6.56 1.87
C ILE A 9 6.25 6.28 1.66
N LEU A 10 6.56 5.40 0.71
CA LEU A 10 7.97 5.10 0.40
C LEU A 10 8.69 6.36 -0.04
N GLU A 11 8.07 7.15 -0.89
CA GLU A 11 8.67 8.38 -1.37
C GLU A 11 8.87 9.37 -0.23
N GLU A 12 7.86 9.51 0.62
CA GLU A 12 7.95 10.42 1.76
C GLU A 12 9.09 10.06 2.70
N ARG A 13 9.39 8.76 2.80
CA ARG A 13 10.41 8.28 3.70
C ARG A 13 11.73 7.97 3.01
N ASN A 14 11.79 8.28 1.73
CA ASN A 14 13.02 8.07 0.97
C ASN A 14 13.43 6.60 0.94
N LEU A 15 12.44 5.71 0.82
CA LEU A 15 12.67 4.27 0.76
C LEU A 15 12.33 3.77 -0.63
N SER A 16 13.03 2.72 -1.07
CA SER A 16 12.82 2.16 -2.39
C SER A 16 11.75 1.07 -2.36
N LYS A 17 11.17 0.80 -3.54
CA LYS A 17 10.25 -0.31 -3.69
C LYS A 17 10.94 -1.63 -3.35
N TYR A 18 12.20 -1.76 -3.74
CA TYR A 18 12.94 -2.99 -3.50
C TYR A 18 13.11 -3.24 -2.01
N TRP A 19 13.36 -2.18 -1.25
CA TRP A 19 13.47 -2.28 0.20
C TRP A 19 12.22 -2.92 0.79
N LEU A 20 11.05 -2.48 0.34
CA LEU A 20 9.80 -3.02 0.85
C LEU A 20 9.54 -4.42 0.32
N TYR A 21 9.81 -4.62 -0.96
CA TYR A 21 9.59 -5.91 -1.59
C TYR A 21 10.31 -7.04 -0.85
N THR A 22 11.58 -6.80 -0.48
CA THR A 22 12.36 -7.84 0.17
C THR A 22 11.86 -8.19 1.56
N ARG A 23 11.03 -7.35 2.14
CA ARG A 23 10.53 -7.54 3.49
C ARG A 23 9.14 -8.13 3.55
N LEU A 24 8.40 -8.09 2.43
CA LEU A 24 7.01 -8.53 2.44
C LEU A 24 6.84 -10.01 2.18
N GLY A 25 7.74 -10.63 1.42
CA GLY A 25 7.61 -12.05 1.12
C GLY A 25 6.64 -12.39 0.02
N LEU A 26 6.21 -11.43 -0.75
CA LEU A 26 5.33 -11.68 -1.89
C LEU A 26 6.17 -11.90 -3.14
N SER A 27 5.58 -12.53 -4.16
CA SER A 27 6.22 -12.57 -5.45
C SER A 27 6.30 -11.15 -6.00
N TYR A 28 7.28 -10.92 -6.86
CA TYR A 28 7.46 -9.59 -7.39
C TYR A 28 6.25 -9.13 -8.19
N GLN A 29 5.64 -10.05 -8.91
CA GLN A 29 4.46 -9.73 -9.71
C GLN A 29 3.29 -9.32 -8.82
N ASN A 30 3.04 -10.08 -7.75
CA ASN A 30 1.95 -9.74 -6.83
C ASN A 30 2.25 -8.44 -6.09
N PHE A 31 3.50 -8.24 -5.71
CA PHE A 31 3.92 -7.02 -5.04
C PHE A 31 3.65 -5.80 -5.93
N ASN A 32 4.06 -5.87 -7.19
CA ASN A 32 3.87 -4.75 -8.09
C ASN A 32 2.41 -4.43 -8.32
N LYS A 33 1.59 -5.47 -8.49
CA LYS A 33 0.16 -5.24 -8.68
C LYS A 33 -0.44 -4.55 -7.47
N MET A 34 -0.03 -4.96 -6.29
CA MET A 34 -0.58 -4.39 -5.06
C MET A 34 -0.19 -2.93 -4.92
N VAL A 35 1.11 -2.62 -5.04
CA VAL A 35 1.56 -1.25 -4.80
C VAL A 35 1.12 -0.30 -5.90
N ASN A 36 0.86 -0.81 -7.09
CA ASN A 36 0.36 0.00 -8.20
C ASN A 36 -1.16 0.09 -8.21
N ASN A 37 -1.81 -0.46 -7.21
CA ASN A 37 -3.26 -0.42 -7.07
C ASN A 37 -3.98 -1.09 -8.23
N GLU A 38 -3.42 -2.20 -8.68
CA GLU A 38 -4.02 -2.98 -9.77
C GLU A 38 -4.83 -4.15 -9.25
N THR A 39 -4.95 -4.29 -7.95
CA THR A 39 -5.76 -5.33 -7.33
C THR A 39 -7.03 -4.71 -6.78
N GLN A 40 -8.07 -5.55 -6.64
CA GLN A 40 -9.33 -5.09 -6.09
C GLN A 40 -9.55 -5.57 -4.66
N SER A 41 -8.60 -6.31 -4.12
CA SER A 41 -8.67 -6.79 -2.76
C SER A 41 -7.26 -6.95 -2.23
N ILE A 42 -7.14 -6.97 -0.92
CA ILE A 42 -5.86 -7.18 -0.26
C ILE A 42 -6.13 -8.01 0.98
N ARG A 43 -5.23 -8.94 1.24
CA ARG A 43 -5.37 -9.80 2.41
C ARG A 43 -5.09 -9.01 3.68
N TYR A 44 -5.81 -9.36 4.73
CA TYR A 44 -5.57 -8.72 6.04
C TYR A 44 -4.13 -8.88 6.48
N GLU A 45 -3.53 -10.05 6.24
CA GLU A 45 -2.15 -10.26 6.66
C GLU A 45 -1.19 -9.33 5.93
N ASN A 46 -1.49 -8.97 4.70
CA ASN A 46 -0.64 -8.03 3.96
C ASN A 46 -0.83 -6.61 4.48
N ILE A 47 -2.05 -6.26 4.87
CA ILE A 47 -2.28 -4.96 5.50
C ILE A 47 -1.48 -4.86 6.78
N GLU A 48 -1.53 -5.92 7.58
CA GLU A 48 -0.80 -5.93 8.85
C GLU A 48 0.69 -5.82 8.63
N LYS A 49 1.22 -6.60 7.68
CA LYS A 49 2.65 -6.55 7.38
C LYS A 49 3.09 -5.17 6.91
N LEU A 50 2.30 -4.56 6.05
CA LEU A 50 2.63 -3.23 5.55
C LEU A 50 2.66 -2.21 6.68
N CYS A 51 1.68 -2.27 7.57
CA CYS A 51 1.63 -1.36 8.69
C CYS A 51 2.82 -1.54 9.62
N VAL A 52 3.19 -2.81 9.89
CA VAL A 52 4.33 -3.09 10.76
C VAL A 52 5.63 -2.65 10.12
N ILE A 53 5.84 -3.01 8.86
CA ILE A 53 7.10 -2.71 8.16
C ILE A 53 7.26 -1.21 7.96
N LEU A 54 6.18 -0.54 7.57
CA LEU A 54 6.21 0.89 7.31
C LEU A 54 5.98 1.72 8.56
N GLN A 55 5.65 1.06 9.67
CA GLN A 55 5.38 1.73 10.94
C GLN A 55 4.34 2.82 10.77
N CYS A 56 3.21 2.44 10.22
CA CYS A 56 2.10 3.36 10.00
C CYS A 56 0.81 2.65 10.38
N SER A 57 -0.26 3.43 10.53
CA SER A 57 -1.57 2.87 10.82
C SER A 57 -2.29 2.55 9.51
N PRO A 58 -3.34 1.71 9.57
CA PRO A 58 -4.13 1.49 8.37
C PRO A 58 -4.72 2.78 7.81
N THR A 59 -5.01 3.74 8.68
CA THR A 59 -5.52 5.03 8.23
C THR A 59 -4.51 5.73 7.32
N ASP A 60 -3.23 5.61 7.66
CA ASP A 60 -2.18 6.22 6.84
C ASP A 60 -1.95 5.45 5.56
N LEU A 61 -2.26 4.14 5.58
CA LEU A 61 -1.95 3.27 4.46
C LEU A 61 -2.92 3.44 3.31
N PHE A 62 -4.15 3.81 3.59
CA PHE A 62 -5.20 3.89 2.58
C PHE A 62 -5.62 5.32 2.33
N GLU A 63 -6.06 5.55 1.11
CA GLU A 63 -6.65 6.82 0.72
C GLU A 63 -7.97 6.54 0.04
N ILE A 64 -8.99 7.31 0.39
CA ILE A 64 -10.28 7.19 -0.26
C ILE A 64 -10.51 8.47 -1.05
N SER A 65 -10.62 8.31 -2.36
CA SER A 65 -10.97 9.42 -3.23
C SER A 65 -12.47 9.58 -3.15
N THR A 66 -12.90 10.50 -2.36
CA THR A 66 -14.32 10.77 -2.25
C THR A 66 -14.78 11.45 -3.51
N ILE A 67 -15.88 10.95 -4.02
CA ILE A 67 -16.48 11.60 -5.14
C ILE A 67 -17.17 12.84 -4.63
N GLU A 68 -16.67 13.94 -5.04
CA GLU A 68 -17.17 15.20 -4.57
C GLU A 68 -18.60 15.38 -4.96
N ASN A 69 -19.07 14.69 -5.93
CA ASN A 69 -20.44 14.85 -6.36
C ASN A 69 -21.38 13.88 -5.68
N LEU A 70 -20.99 13.39 -4.53
CA LEU A 70 -21.89 12.57 -3.75
C LEU A 70 -23.06 13.35 -3.21
N ASP A 71 -22.92 14.61 -3.14
CA ASP A 71 -23.99 15.46 -2.66
C ASP A 71 -25.14 15.56 -3.66
#